data_950ddfd7488410c3a77c7d00ec7c342d
#
_entry.id   950ddfd7488410c3a77c7d00ec7c342d
#
_cell.length_a   1.000
_cell.length_b   1.000
_cell.length_c   1.000
_cell.angle_alpha   90.00
_cell.angle_beta   90.00
_cell.angle_gamma   90.00
#
_symmetry.space_group_name_H-M   'P 1'
#
loop_
_entity.id
_entity.type
_entity.pdbx_description
1 polymer ?
#
loop_
_entity_poly.entity_id
_entity_poly.type
_entity_poly.pdbx_seq_one_letter_code
_entity_poly.pdbx_strand_id
1 'polypeptide(L)'
;MDYRKTAQQICDNIGGRKNIISAAHCATRLRLVIGDNDKCSKEAIEAIDGVKGVFFASGQLQIIFGTGTVNKVYDEFIQIAGISASSREEVRQAASIKTSFWRRAVKTLGDVFIPIIPAIVASGLLVGILEGLCEVYPAMEQSGTYTILHLFSNAAFVFLPILIAISAAKVFGGNLYLGAVIGMIMIHPDLMNAWSVVGAESIPKLNAWFGLYQIELVGYQGHVIPVVIAVWFMSMLEKKLHKIVPEIIDLFVTPLVTVLVTGYLTLTIFGPVFSWVENGVLEGAQWLITLPFGIGAALCGAVYAPTVVAGVHHMYSALEAGLISKSGLNTWMPIATAANVGQGAAALALALKTKNSRVKALALPSSLSAFLGITEPAIFGVNIRYMKPFVAGMIGGACGALIVGWTGIGATAYGVTGLFGYLITTDDTLQYTLVIAVAFVVSFVISWVLYHDEKTPGEKTAARKQ
;
A
#
# COMPACT_ATOMS: atom_id res chain seq x y z
N MET A 1 8.53 10.61 -33.07
CA MET A 1 8.62 9.27 -32.52
C MET A 1 7.86 8.30 -33.41
N ASP A 2 8.52 7.30 -33.94
CA ASP A 2 7.91 6.22 -34.73
C ASP A 2 7.53 5.09 -33.74
N TYR A 3 6.23 4.91 -33.49
CA TYR A 3 5.72 3.98 -32.47
C TYR A 3 6.03 2.52 -32.79
N ARG A 4 5.97 2.15 -34.08
CA ARG A 4 6.26 0.78 -34.53
C ARG A 4 7.73 0.45 -34.39
N LYS A 5 8.63 1.38 -34.76
CA LYS A 5 10.07 1.24 -34.56
C LYS A 5 10.42 1.15 -33.07
N THR A 6 9.81 1.98 -32.24
CA THR A 6 9.99 1.96 -30.79
C THR A 6 9.53 0.62 -30.18
N ALA A 7 8.36 0.12 -30.58
CA ALA A 7 7.85 -1.16 -30.12
C ALA A 7 8.74 -2.34 -30.56
N GLN A 8 9.26 -2.31 -31.79
CA GLN A 8 10.21 -3.32 -32.29
C GLN A 8 11.51 -3.30 -31.48
N GLN A 9 12.10 -2.13 -31.25
CA GLN A 9 13.31 -2.00 -30.45
C GLN A 9 13.12 -2.49 -29.02
N ILE A 10 11.97 -2.26 -28.40
CA ILE A 10 11.66 -2.82 -27.09
C ILE A 10 11.62 -4.33 -27.16
N CYS A 11 10.90 -4.90 -28.13
CA CYS A 11 10.79 -6.34 -28.30
C CYS A 11 12.16 -7.01 -28.46
N ASP A 12 13.04 -6.41 -29.25
CA ASP A 12 14.39 -6.94 -29.50
C ASP A 12 15.26 -6.89 -28.22
N ASN A 13 15.18 -5.79 -27.46
CA ASN A 13 15.98 -5.58 -26.25
C ASN A 13 15.48 -6.29 -25.00
N ILE A 14 14.31 -6.93 -25.04
CA ILE A 14 13.80 -7.80 -23.96
C ILE A 14 14.04 -9.28 -24.22
N GLY A 15 14.79 -9.65 -25.27
CA GLY A 15 15.06 -11.03 -25.65
C GLY A 15 14.07 -11.60 -26.67
N GLY A 16 13.35 -10.74 -27.40
CA GLY A 16 12.44 -11.10 -28.48
C GLY A 16 11.09 -11.70 -28.02
N ARG A 17 10.24 -12.04 -28.99
CA ARG A 17 8.86 -12.51 -28.76
C ARG A 17 8.75 -13.70 -27.80
N LYS A 18 9.69 -14.65 -27.87
CA LYS A 18 9.69 -15.87 -27.05
C LYS A 18 9.90 -15.59 -25.56
N ASN A 19 10.43 -14.41 -25.21
CA ASN A 19 10.67 -14.02 -23.84
C ASN A 19 9.46 -13.27 -23.21
N ILE A 20 8.42 -12.95 -24.00
CA ILE A 20 7.25 -12.22 -23.54
C ILE A 20 6.20 -13.21 -23.03
N ILE A 21 5.77 -13.05 -21.76
CA ILE A 21 4.69 -13.85 -21.16
C ILE A 21 3.37 -13.09 -21.28
N SER A 22 3.36 -11.80 -20.94
CA SER A 22 2.17 -10.95 -21.02
C SER A 22 2.53 -9.48 -21.09
N ALA A 23 1.65 -8.66 -21.66
CA ALA A 23 1.80 -7.23 -21.79
C ALA A 23 0.49 -6.51 -21.47
N ALA A 24 0.58 -5.43 -20.72
CA ALA A 24 -0.49 -4.46 -20.49
C ALA A 24 0.08 -3.05 -20.40
N HIS A 25 -0.78 -2.04 -20.38
CA HIS A 25 -0.38 -0.66 -20.15
C HIS A 25 -1.25 0.04 -19.12
N CYS A 26 -0.76 1.13 -18.55
CA CYS A 26 -1.56 2.10 -17.81
C CYS A 26 -1.44 3.47 -18.48
N ALA A 27 -1.97 4.52 -17.87
CA ALA A 27 -1.97 5.85 -18.45
C ALA A 27 -0.60 6.35 -18.93
N THR A 28 0.51 5.88 -18.31
CA THR A 28 1.86 6.39 -18.57
C THR A 28 2.91 5.30 -18.79
N ARG A 29 2.60 4.00 -18.56
CA ARG A 29 3.60 2.92 -18.52
C ARG A 29 3.16 1.70 -19.31
N LEU A 30 4.09 1.15 -20.08
CA LEU A 30 4.01 -0.21 -20.63
C LEU A 30 4.51 -1.19 -19.56
N ARG A 31 3.76 -2.27 -19.30
CA ARG A 31 4.04 -3.29 -18.29
C ARG A 31 4.16 -4.63 -18.96
N LEU A 32 5.32 -5.25 -18.83
CA LEU A 32 5.65 -6.53 -19.45
C LEU A 32 6.02 -7.55 -18.38
N VAL A 33 5.55 -8.77 -18.51
CA VAL A 33 6.12 -9.93 -17.82
C VAL A 33 6.94 -10.69 -18.83
N ILE A 34 8.24 -10.81 -18.55
CA ILE A 34 9.19 -11.53 -19.40
C ILE A 34 9.66 -12.81 -18.73
N GLY A 35 9.99 -13.82 -19.54
CA GLY A 35 10.40 -15.14 -19.10
C GLY A 35 11.71 -15.13 -18.34
N ASP A 36 12.71 -14.50 -18.92
CA ASP A 36 14.10 -14.44 -18.49
C ASP A 36 14.52 -12.96 -18.43
N ASN A 37 14.82 -12.46 -17.23
CA ASN A 37 15.20 -11.07 -17.00
C ASN A 37 16.62 -10.77 -17.49
N ASP A 38 17.50 -11.78 -17.55
CA ASP A 38 18.89 -11.61 -17.95
C ASP A 38 19.03 -11.33 -19.46
N LYS A 39 17.98 -11.63 -20.23
CA LYS A 39 17.88 -11.28 -21.66
C LYS A 39 17.43 -9.84 -21.93
N CYS A 40 17.13 -9.07 -20.86
CA CYS A 40 16.64 -7.71 -20.97
C CYS A 40 17.80 -6.72 -20.82
N SER A 41 18.10 -5.99 -21.89
CA SER A 41 19.05 -4.86 -21.85
C SER A 41 18.31 -3.58 -21.43
N LYS A 42 18.33 -3.29 -20.14
CA LYS A 42 17.64 -2.12 -19.57
C LYS A 42 18.20 -0.82 -20.14
N GLU A 43 19.51 -0.71 -20.23
CA GLU A 43 20.23 0.45 -20.74
C GLU A 43 19.88 0.74 -22.23
N ALA A 44 19.76 -0.31 -23.03
CA ALA A 44 19.37 -0.17 -24.43
C ALA A 44 17.92 0.31 -24.57
N ILE A 45 17.00 -0.17 -23.70
CA ILE A 45 15.59 0.28 -23.69
C ILE A 45 15.49 1.74 -23.21
N GLU A 46 16.28 2.15 -22.22
CA GLU A 46 16.32 3.55 -21.76
C GLU A 46 16.82 4.53 -22.82
N ALA A 47 17.66 4.07 -23.75
CA ALA A 47 18.18 4.87 -24.87
C ALA A 47 17.16 5.05 -26.01
N ILE A 48 16.04 4.33 -26.03
CA ILE A 48 15.03 4.42 -27.09
C ILE A 48 14.31 5.78 -27.00
N ASP A 49 14.12 6.41 -28.14
CA ASP A 49 13.41 7.70 -28.22
C ASP A 49 11.98 7.59 -27.66
N GLY A 50 11.64 8.49 -26.75
CA GLY A 50 10.35 8.54 -26.07
C GLY A 50 10.26 7.73 -24.77
N VAL A 51 11.22 6.88 -24.44
CA VAL A 51 11.32 6.21 -23.15
C VAL A 51 11.86 7.18 -22.10
N LYS A 52 11.14 7.32 -20.99
CA LYS A 52 11.48 8.21 -19.87
C LYS A 52 12.16 7.51 -18.71
N GLY A 53 12.05 6.19 -18.66
CA GLY A 53 12.68 5.35 -17.64
C GLY A 53 12.23 3.91 -17.74
N VAL A 54 13.07 2.98 -17.24
CA VAL A 54 12.83 1.54 -17.24
C VAL A 54 13.21 0.97 -15.89
N PHE A 55 12.35 0.16 -15.31
CA PHE A 55 12.62 -0.51 -14.03
C PHE A 55 11.86 -1.81 -13.90
N PHE A 56 12.40 -2.71 -13.08
CA PHE A 56 11.70 -3.91 -12.65
C PHE A 56 10.99 -3.64 -11.32
N ALA A 57 9.69 -3.86 -11.28
CA ALA A 57 8.91 -3.80 -10.03
C ALA A 57 7.83 -4.87 -10.02
N SER A 58 7.66 -5.51 -8.88
CA SER A 58 6.62 -6.54 -8.67
C SER A 58 6.61 -7.67 -9.72
N GLY A 59 7.80 -8.08 -10.19
CA GLY A 59 7.95 -9.13 -11.22
C GLY A 59 7.61 -8.68 -12.65
N GLN A 60 7.47 -7.38 -12.88
CA GLN A 60 7.18 -6.77 -14.17
C GLN A 60 8.31 -5.83 -14.60
N LEU A 61 8.64 -5.83 -15.87
CA LEU A 61 9.38 -4.76 -16.52
C LEU A 61 8.41 -3.61 -16.80
N GLN A 62 8.68 -2.43 -16.27
CA GLN A 62 7.87 -1.24 -16.46
C GLN A 62 8.67 -0.19 -17.25
N ILE A 63 8.12 0.23 -18.39
CA ILE A 63 8.71 1.22 -19.29
C ILE A 63 7.83 2.45 -19.29
N ILE A 64 8.36 3.60 -18.87
CA ILE A 64 7.63 4.86 -18.76
C ILE A 64 7.70 5.62 -20.07
N PHE A 65 6.54 5.98 -20.63
CA PHE A 65 6.42 6.82 -21.83
C PHE A 65 5.78 8.18 -21.54
N GLY A 66 4.74 8.19 -20.69
CA GLY A 66 3.87 9.35 -20.47
C GLY A 66 2.48 9.15 -21.09
N THR A 67 1.57 10.09 -20.76
CA THR A 67 0.17 10.06 -21.21
C THR A 67 0.06 10.15 -22.73
N GLY A 68 -0.80 9.31 -23.30
CA GLY A 68 -1.12 9.28 -24.74
C GLY A 68 -0.12 8.51 -25.61
N THR A 69 1.18 8.55 -25.30
CA THR A 69 2.22 7.85 -26.06
C THR A 69 2.19 6.35 -25.82
N VAL A 70 1.97 5.95 -24.58
CA VAL A 70 2.01 4.54 -24.19
C VAL A 70 0.96 3.68 -24.90
N ASN A 71 -0.23 4.19 -25.15
CA ASN A 71 -1.29 3.45 -25.84
C ASN A 71 -0.84 3.08 -27.27
N LYS A 72 -0.31 4.04 -28.00
CA LYS A 72 0.15 3.83 -29.39
C LYS A 72 1.34 2.87 -29.48
N VAL A 73 2.26 2.95 -28.52
CA VAL A 73 3.40 2.00 -28.45
C VAL A 73 2.90 0.60 -28.08
N TYR A 74 1.92 0.50 -27.16
CA TYR A 74 1.34 -0.77 -26.76
C TYR A 74 0.61 -1.46 -27.90
N ASP A 75 -0.20 -0.74 -28.66
CA ASP A 75 -0.98 -1.30 -29.79
C ASP A 75 -0.02 -1.88 -30.87
N GLU A 76 1.06 -1.21 -31.18
CA GLU A 76 2.11 -1.72 -32.07
C GLU A 76 2.87 -2.90 -31.45
N PHE A 77 3.16 -2.81 -30.13
CA PHE A 77 3.90 -3.84 -29.41
C PHE A 77 3.18 -5.20 -29.40
N ILE A 78 1.86 -5.22 -29.11
CA ILE A 78 1.08 -6.47 -29.10
C ILE A 78 1.01 -7.11 -30.50
N GLN A 79 0.91 -6.29 -31.56
CA GLN A 79 0.96 -6.78 -32.94
C GLN A 79 2.33 -7.39 -33.28
N ILE A 80 3.41 -6.72 -32.94
CA ILE A 80 4.78 -7.19 -33.16
C ILE A 80 5.05 -8.44 -32.33
N ALA A 81 4.65 -8.45 -31.07
CA ALA A 81 4.84 -9.58 -30.18
C ALA A 81 3.99 -10.81 -30.54
N GLY A 82 2.89 -10.59 -31.29
CA GLY A 82 1.94 -11.67 -31.66
C GLY A 82 1.19 -12.23 -30.44
N ILE A 83 0.90 -11.38 -29.45
CA ILE A 83 0.18 -11.72 -28.23
C ILE A 83 -1.16 -11.00 -28.20
N SER A 84 -2.16 -11.60 -27.55
CA SER A 84 -3.43 -10.93 -27.26
C SER A 84 -3.22 -9.84 -26.21
N ALA A 85 -4.02 -8.78 -26.29
CA ALA A 85 -4.05 -7.76 -25.26
C ALA A 85 -4.43 -8.41 -23.92
N SER A 86 -3.52 -8.31 -22.94
CA SER A 86 -3.77 -8.84 -21.59
C SER A 86 -4.33 -7.73 -20.69
N SER A 87 -5.26 -8.08 -19.81
CA SER A 87 -5.71 -7.19 -18.77
C SER A 87 -4.58 -6.91 -17.76
N ARG A 88 -4.68 -5.83 -16.99
CA ARG A 88 -3.72 -5.55 -15.91
C ARG A 88 -3.68 -6.68 -14.88
N GLU A 89 -4.82 -7.30 -14.63
CA GLU A 89 -5.00 -8.43 -13.73
C GLU A 89 -4.24 -9.65 -14.21
N GLU A 90 -4.33 -9.98 -15.49
CA GLU A 90 -3.61 -11.13 -16.09
C GLU A 90 -2.09 -10.94 -16.04
N VAL A 91 -1.60 -9.73 -16.35
CA VAL A 91 -0.17 -9.39 -16.22
C VAL A 91 0.30 -9.49 -14.76
N ARG A 92 -0.54 -9.08 -13.80
CA ARG A 92 -0.26 -9.23 -12.37
C ARG A 92 -0.23 -10.70 -11.94
N GLN A 93 -1.16 -11.50 -12.42
CA GLN A 93 -1.19 -12.95 -12.13
C GLN A 93 0.04 -13.65 -12.69
N ALA A 94 0.40 -13.40 -13.95
CA ALA A 94 1.59 -13.97 -14.57
C ALA A 94 2.89 -13.58 -13.80
N ALA A 95 2.98 -12.34 -13.32
CA ALA A 95 4.10 -11.90 -12.49
C ALA A 95 4.14 -12.60 -11.12
N SER A 96 2.98 -12.92 -10.54
CA SER A 96 2.87 -13.54 -9.22
C SER A 96 3.39 -14.98 -9.18
N ILE A 97 3.32 -15.71 -10.27
CA ILE A 97 3.75 -17.12 -10.36
C ILE A 97 5.26 -17.26 -10.10
N LYS A 98 6.05 -16.24 -10.44
CA LYS A 98 7.52 -16.22 -10.26
C LYS A 98 8.00 -15.82 -8.87
N THR A 99 7.09 -15.49 -7.93
CA THR A 99 7.47 -14.96 -6.62
C THR A 99 7.32 -15.99 -5.50
N SER A 100 8.13 -15.86 -4.42
CA SER A 100 8.03 -16.73 -3.25
C SER A 100 6.66 -16.62 -2.56
N PHE A 101 6.26 -17.64 -1.80
CA PHE A 101 4.98 -17.68 -1.06
C PHE A 101 4.78 -16.44 -0.18
N TRP A 102 5.78 -16.07 0.62
CA TRP A 102 5.72 -14.89 1.50
C TRP A 102 5.51 -13.58 0.74
N ARG A 103 6.23 -13.43 -0.39
CA ARG A 103 6.07 -12.24 -1.23
C ARG A 103 4.68 -12.17 -1.86
N ARG A 104 4.09 -13.33 -2.22
CA ARG A 104 2.71 -13.40 -2.71
C ARG A 104 1.70 -13.03 -1.62
N ALA A 105 1.84 -13.57 -0.40
CA ALA A 105 0.94 -13.28 0.72
C ALA A 105 0.92 -11.78 1.05
N VAL A 106 2.10 -11.17 1.19
CA VAL A 106 2.24 -9.72 1.43
C VAL A 106 1.62 -8.89 0.30
N LYS A 107 1.90 -9.27 -0.95
CA LYS A 107 1.33 -8.59 -2.12
C LYS A 107 -0.20 -8.72 -2.16
N THR A 108 -0.73 -9.90 -1.86
CA THR A 108 -2.18 -10.14 -1.81
C THR A 108 -2.85 -9.24 -0.78
N LEU A 109 -2.24 -9.08 0.40
CA LEU A 109 -2.75 -8.18 1.43
C LEU A 109 -2.79 -6.73 0.90
N GLY A 110 -1.72 -6.26 0.26
CA GLY A 110 -1.70 -4.95 -0.39
C GLY A 110 -2.76 -4.82 -1.49
N ASP A 111 -2.93 -5.83 -2.34
CA ASP A 111 -3.94 -5.84 -3.41
C ASP A 111 -5.39 -5.79 -2.87
N VAL A 112 -5.63 -6.29 -1.66
CA VAL A 112 -6.92 -6.17 -0.94
C VAL A 112 -7.14 -4.73 -0.47
N PHE A 113 -6.10 -4.03 0.02
CA PHE A 113 -6.24 -2.67 0.55
C PHE A 113 -6.36 -1.59 -0.53
N ILE A 114 -5.66 -1.72 -1.66
CA ILE A 114 -5.64 -0.69 -2.72
C ILE A 114 -7.03 -0.18 -3.12
N PRO A 115 -8.07 -1.02 -3.36
CA PRO A 115 -9.39 -0.53 -3.76
C PRO A 115 -10.14 0.24 -2.65
N ILE A 116 -9.84 -0.03 -1.38
CA ILE A 116 -10.53 0.58 -0.23
C ILE A 116 -9.82 1.81 0.31
N ILE A 117 -8.56 2.08 -0.08
CA ILE A 117 -7.80 3.26 0.33
C ILE A 117 -8.59 4.57 0.17
N PRO A 118 -9.30 4.85 -0.96
CA PRO A 118 -10.03 6.10 -1.08
C PRO A 118 -11.12 6.29 -0.01
N ALA A 119 -11.80 5.22 0.41
CA ALA A 119 -12.81 5.29 1.46
C ALA A 119 -12.17 5.55 2.84
N ILE A 120 -11.05 4.89 3.12
CA ILE A 120 -10.29 5.08 4.35
C ILE A 120 -9.74 6.51 4.45
N VAL A 121 -9.13 7.01 3.36
CA VAL A 121 -8.59 8.38 3.31
C VAL A 121 -9.69 9.42 3.49
N ALA A 122 -10.84 9.24 2.85
CA ALA A 122 -11.98 10.15 3.02
C ALA A 122 -12.45 10.18 4.49
N SER A 123 -12.59 9.02 5.12
CA SER A 123 -12.95 8.91 6.55
C SER A 123 -11.88 9.54 7.45
N GLY A 124 -10.60 9.23 7.25
CA GLY A 124 -9.50 9.79 8.03
C GLY A 124 -9.40 11.31 7.94
N LEU A 125 -9.56 11.88 6.73
CA LEU A 125 -9.60 13.33 6.55
C LEU A 125 -10.81 13.97 7.24
N LEU A 126 -11.98 13.33 7.19
CA LEU A 126 -13.17 13.82 7.89
C LEU A 126 -13.01 13.79 9.40
N VAL A 127 -12.42 12.71 9.96
CA VAL A 127 -12.06 12.65 11.39
C VAL A 127 -11.14 13.81 11.74
N GLY A 128 -10.03 14.00 11.01
CA GLY A 128 -9.08 15.06 11.33
C GLY A 128 -9.65 16.47 11.19
N ILE A 129 -10.50 16.73 10.19
CA ILE A 129 -11.19 18.02 10.06
C ILE A 129 -12.13 18.23 11.26
N LEU A 130 -12.87 17.20 11.66
CA LEU A 130 -13.83 17.28 12.76
C LEU A 130 -13.13 17.51 14.10
N GLU A 131 -12.04 16.77 14.38
CA GLU A 131 -11.21 16.96 15.59
C GLU A 131 -10.60 18.36 15.61
N GLY A 132 -9.99 18.80 14.50
CA GLY A 132 -9.43 20.15 14.39
C GLY A 132 -10.47 21.28 14.58
N LEU A 133 -11.72 21.08 14.12
CA LEU A 133 -12.82 22.01 14.37
C LEU A 133 -13.22 22.03 15.84
N CYS A 134 -13.26 20.89 16.52
CA CYS A 134 -13.58 20.79 17.94
C CYS A 134 -12.49 21.44 18.82
N GLU A 135 -11.23 21.36 18.42
CA GLU A 135 -10.14 22.03 19.13
C GLU A 135 -10.28 23.57 19.06
N VAL A 136 -10.65 24.10 17.88
CA VAL A 136 -10.88 25.55 17.71
C VAL A 136 -12.20 26.00 18.31
N TYR A 137 -13.23 25.18 18.28
CA TYR A 137 -14.57 25.45 18.78
C TYR A 137 -15.13 24.26 19.57
N PRO A 138 -14.75 24.11 20.86
CA PRO A 138 -15.13 22.96 21.69
C PRO A 138 -16.63 22.72 21.85
N ALA A 139 -17.44 23.79 21.78
CA ALA A 139 -18.90 23.68 21.84
C ALA A 139 -19.51 22.87 20.69
N MET A 140 -18.76 22.67 19.59
CA MET A 140 -19.18 21.85 18.45
C MET A 140 -19.36 20.39 18.82
N GLU A 141 -18.55 19.84 19.72
CA GLU A 141 -18.60 18.44 20.17
C GLU A 141 -19.96 18.05 20.74
N GLN A 142 -20.65 19.00 21.38
CA GLN A 142 -21.97 18.82 21.97
C GLN A 142 -23.13 19.04 20.97
N SER A 143 -22.81 19.36 19.73
CA SER A 143 -23.82 19.67 18.70
C SER A 143 -24.33 18.42 18.00
N GLY A 144 -25.61 18.43 17.57
CA GLY A 144 -26.15 17.37 16.70
C GLY A 144 -25.43 17.29 15.36
N THR A 145 -24.84 18.38 14.87
CA THR A 145 -24.02 18.41 13.65
C THR A 145 -22.76 17.59 13.83
N TYR A 146 -22.08 17.70 14.98
CA TYR A 146 -20.93 16.86 15.31
C TYR A 146 -21.29 15.38 15.26
N THR A 147 -22.36 15.00 15.93
CA THR A 147 -22.83 13.60 15.94
C THR A 147 -23.04 13.05 14.54
N ILE A 148 -23.69 13.80 13.64
CA ILE A 148 -23.92 13.40 12.25
C ILE A 148 -22.60 13.29 11.48
N LEU A 149 -21.71 14.27 11.59
CA LEU A 149 -20.42 14.27 10.90
C LEU A 149 -19.51 13.15 11.42
N HIS A 150 -19.56 12.88 12.73
CA HIS A 150 -18.82 11.78 13.35
C HIS A 150 -19.28 10.42 12.81
N LEU A 151 -20.58 10.20 12.57
CA LEU A 151 -21.06 8.99 11.88
C LEU A 151 -20.47 8.84 10.48
N PHE A 152 -20.37 9.93 9.71
CA PHE A 152 -19.78 9.88 8.36
C PHE A 152 -18.28 9.59 8.40
N SER A 153 -17.56 10.24 9.33
CA SER A 153 -16.11 10.08 9.45
C SER A 153 -15.72 8.68 9.92
N ASN A 154 -16.53 8.06 10.76
CA ASN A 154 -16.24 6.74 11.32
C ASN A 154 -16.73 5.55 10.47
N ALA A 155 -17.62 5.79 9.51
CA ALA A 155 -18.30 4.70 8.79
C ALA A 155 -17.35 3.69 8.14
N ALA A 156 -16.29 4.15 7.45
CA ALA A 156 -15.35 3.24 6.81
C ALA A 156 -14.50 2.45 7.81
N PHE A 157 -14.25 2.99 9.00
CA PHE A 157 -13.48 2.30 10.04
C PHE A 157 -14.34 1.25 10.77
N VAL A 158 -15.57 1.61 11.13
CA VAL A 158 -16.53 0.71 11.81
C VAL A 158 -16.86 -0.49 10.92
N PHE A 159 -17.09 -0.26 9.63
CA PHE A 159 -17.45 -1.30 8.65
C PHE A 159 -16.26 -1.79 7.83
N LEU A 160 -15.03 -1.55 8.31
CA LEU A 160 -13.80 -1.97 7.62
C LEU A 160 -13.78 -3.46 7.26
N PRO A 161 -14.20 -4.41 8.11
CA PRO A 161 -14.24 -5.82 7.76
C PRO A 161 -15.08 -6.12 6.52
N ILE A 162 -16.19 -5.39 6.31
CA ILE A 162 -17.03 -5.55 5.12
C ILE A 162 -16.28 -5.07 3.86
N LEU A 163 -15.62 -3.90 3.94
CA LEU A 163 -14.84 -3.37 2.83
C LEU A 163 -13.69 -4.30 2.45
N ILE A 164 -12.97 -4.82 3.44
CA ILE A 164 -11.90 -5.81 3.26
C ILE A 164 -12.47 -7.08 2.63
N ALA A 165 -13.60 -7.59 3.13
CA ALA A 165 -14.21 -8.82 2.65
C ALA A 165 -14.64 -8.72 1.17
N ILE A 166 -15.26 -7.61 0.76
CA ILE A 166 -15.61 -7.36 -0.65
C ILE A 166 -14.35 -7.32 -1.52
N SER A 167 -13.34 -6.58 -1.08
CA SER A 167 -12.09 -6.46 -1.83
C SER A 167 -11.33 -7.78 -1.92
N ALA A 168 -11.26 -8.53 -0.82
CA ALA A 168 -10.65 -9.86 -0.76
C ALA A 168 -11.37 -10.86 -1.68
N ALA A 169 -12.72 -10.87 -1.69
CA ALA A 169 -13.50 -11.70 -2.60
C ALA A 169 -13.14 -11.41 -4.06
N LYS A 170 -12.99 -10.13 -4.43
CA LYS A 170 -12.53 -9.74 -5.77
C LYS A 170 -11.12 -10.26 -6.07
N VAL A 171 -10.18 -10.11 -5.14
CA VAL A 171 -8.79 -10.56 -5.29
C VAL A 171 -8.69 -12.07 -5.43
N PHE A 172 -9.47 -12.82 -4.65
CA PHE A 172 -9.52 -14.27 -4.70
C PHE A 172 -10.47 -14.82 -5.78
N GLY A 173 -11.21 -13.95 -6.47
CA GLY A 173 -12.13 -14.31 -7.54
C GLY A 173 -13.36 -15.10 -7.07
N GLY A 174 -13.85 -14.81 -5.87
CA GLY A 174 -15.12 -15.26 -5.32
C GLY A 174 -16.24 -14.24 -5.54
N ASN A 175 -17.45 -14.58 -5.13
CA ASN A 175 -18.61 -13.70 -5.21
C ASN A 175 -18.49 -12.57 -4.19
N LEU A 176 -18.60 -11.32 -4.67
CA LEU A 176 -18.44 -10.11 -3.84
C LEU A 176 -19.50 -10.00 -2.75
N TYR A 177 -20.73 -10.41 -3.05
CA TYR A 177 -21.85 -10.33 -2.10
C TYR A 177 -21.75 -11.38 -1.00
N LEU A 178 -21.27 -12.60 -1.35
CA LEU A 178 -20.98 -13.60 -0.33
C LEU A 178 -19.80 -13.15 0.53
N GLY A 179 -18.79 -12.52 -0.04
CA GLY A 179 -17.72 -11.88 0.71
C GLY A 179 -18.26 -10.83 1.68
N ALA A 180 -19.14 -9.94 1.22
CA ALA A 180 -19.80 -8.96 2.08
C ALA A 180 -20.56 -9.62 3.24
N VAL A 181 -21.30 -10.69 2.97
CA VAL A 181 -22.04 -11.44 4.01
C VAL A 181 -21.10 -12.02 5.07
N ILE A 182 -19.95 -12.58 4.68
CA ILE A 182 -18.94 -13.04 5.65
C ILE A 182 -18.42 -11.86 6.49
N GLY A 183 -18.12 -10.71 5.88
CA GLY A 183 -17.74 -9.50 6.62
C GLY A 183 -18.83 -9.03 7.60
N MET A 184 -20.10 -9.06 7.20
CA MET A 184 -21.25 -8.71 8.05
C MET A 184 -21.41 -9.69 9.23
N ILE A 185 -21.22 -11.01 9.01
CA ILE A 185 -21.23 -12.00 10.08
C ILE A 185 -20.15 -11.68 11.12
N MET A 186 -18.96 -11.28 10.68
CA MET A 186 -17.83 -11.00 11.57
C MET A 186 -18.03 -9.75 12.45
N ILE A 187 -18.93 -8.84 12.08
CA ILE A 187 -19.24 -7.64 12.87
C ILE A 187 -20.72 -7.54 13.22
N HIS A 188 -21.40 -8.69 13.26
CA HIS A 188 -22.82 -8.73 13.57
C HIS A 188 -23.13 -8.06 14.92
N PRO A 189 -24.23 -7.29 15.04
CA PRO A 189 -24.57 -6.58 16.28
C PRO A 189 -24.73 -7.48 17.52
N ASP A 190 -25.06 -8.77 17.33
CA ASP A 190 -25.15 -9.73 18.43
C ASP A 190 -23.79 -10.18 18.98
N LEU A 191 -22.69 -9.84 18.30
CA LEU A 191 -21.34 -9.97 18.81
C LEU A 191 -20.98 -8.73 19.63
N MET A 192 -20.30 -8.92 20.75
CA MET A 192 -19.74 -7.79 21.51
C MET A 192 -18.78 -7.02 20.61
N ASN A 193 -18.94 -5.70 20.54
CA ASN A 193 -18.02 -4.87 19.74
C ASN A 193 -16.59 -5.00 20.26
N ALA A 194 -15.62 -5.22 19.36
CA ALA A 194 -14.22 -5.43 19.73
C ALA A 194 -13.63 -4.27 20.55
N TRP A 195 -14.06 -3.05 20.29
CA TRP A 195 -13.59 -1.87 21.03
C TRP A 195 -14.22 -1.73 22.42
N SER A 196 -15.34 -2.42 22.67
CA SER A 196 -16.02 -2.43 23.97
C SER A 196 -15.49 -3.52 24.91
N VAL A 197 -14.59 -4.37 24.44
CA VAL A 197 -13.98 -5.46 25.26
C VAL A 197 -13.10 -4.87 26.37
N VAL A 198 -12.42 -3.77 26.08
CA VAL A 198 -11.59 -3.07 27.07
C VAL A 198 -12.52 -2.36 28.07
N GLY A 199 -12.53 -2.83 29.31
CA GLY A 199 -13.40 -2.33 30.38
C GLY A 199 -14.71 -3.08 30.56
N ALA A 200 -14.97 -4.15 29.78
CA ALA A 200 -16.12 -5.00 29.99
C ALA A 200 -15.94 -5.89 31.26
N GLU A 201 -16.97 -5.97 32.10
CA GLU A 201 -16.96 -6.85 33.30
C GLU A 201 -16.88 -8.34 32.92
N SER A 202 -17.45 -8.73 31.78
CA SER A 202 -17.39 -10.10 31.26
C SER A 202 -17.55 -10.13 29.75
N ILE A 203 -16.86 -11.06 29.12
CA ILE A 203 -16.99 -11.32 27.67
C ILE A 203 -17.95 -12.49 27.49
N PRO A 204 -19.05 -12.38 26.70
CA PRO A 204 -19.96 -13.47 26.43
C PRO A 204 -19.24 -14.66 25.78
N LYS A 205 -19.45 -15.87 26.28
CA LYS A 205 -18.85 -17.10 25.75
C LYS A 205 -19.91 -18.08 25.30
N LEU A 206 -19.60 -18.83 24.26
CA LEU A 206 -20.47 -19.85 23.69
C LEU A 206 -19.72 -21.16 23.48
N ASN A 207 -20.37 -22.29 23.77
CA ASN A 207 -19.81 -23.60 23.50
C ASN A 207 -19.87 -23.87 22.00
N ALA A 208 -18.70 -24.08 21.39
CA ALA A 208 -18.58 -24.47 20.00
C ALA A 208 -18.40 -25.98 19.85
N TRP A 209 -18.66 -26.50 18.65
CA TRP A 209 -18.42 -27.88 18.26
C TRP A 209 -18.99 -28.89 19.25
N PHE A 210 -20.31 -28.73 19.60
CA PHE A 210 -21.01 -29.58 20.55
C PHE A 210 -20.41 -29.58 21.96
N GLY A 211 -19.77 -28.49 22.36
CA GLY A 211 -19.19 -28.33 23.69
C GLY A 211 -17.71 -28.70 23.80
N LEU A 212 -17.00 -28.94 22.69
CA LEU A 212 -15.59 -29.25 22.73
C LEU A 212 -14.74 -28.11 23.29
N TYR A 213 -15.10 -26.87 23.00
CA TYR A 213 -14.44 -25.69 23.56
C TYR A 213 -15.35 -24.46 23.52
N GLN A 214 -14.93 -23.41 24.23
CA GLN A 214 -15.67 -22.15 24.29
C GLN A 214 -15.00 -21.10 23.37
N ILE A 215 -15.86 -20.37 22.68
CA ILE A 215 -15.47 -19.17 21.91
C ILE A 215 -16.03 -17.93 22.57
N GLU A 216 -15.32 -16.83 22.45
CA GLU A 216 -15.77 -15.51 22.86
C GLU A 216 -16.62 -14.91 21.74
N LEU A 217 -17.81 -14.40 22.09
CA LEU A 217 -18.71 -13.74 21.15
C LEU A 217 -18.29 -12.28 20.96
N VAL A 218 -17.12 -12.06 20.41
CA VAL A 218 -16.55 -10.75 20.11
C VAL A 218 -16.52 -10.56 18.59
N GLY A 219 -16.87 -9.36 18.16
CA GLY A 219 -16.79 -8.97 16.75
C GLY A 219 -15.34 -8.71 16.32
N TYR A 220 -15.15 -8.68 15.02
CA TYR A 220 -13.82 -8.51 14.40
C TYR A 220 -13.62 -7.09 13.84
N GLN A 221 -14.20 -6.07 14.50
CA GLN A 221 -13.96 -4.67 14.13
C GLN A 221 -12.48 -4.35 14.25
N GLY A 222 -11.91 -3.74 13.21
CA GLY A 222 -10.49 -3.42 13.14
C GLY A 222 -9.55 -4.59 12.81
N HIS A 223 -10.04 -5.84 12.78
CA HIS A 223 -9.24 -6.98 12.35
C HIS A 223 -9.16 -7.10 10.82
N VAL A 224 -8.01 -7.52 10.33
CA VAL A 224 -7.70 -7.63 8.89
C VAL A 224 -7.41 -9.07 8.49
N ILE A 225 -6.45 -9.71 9.14
CA ILE A 225 -5.97 -11.05 8.77
C ILE A 225 -7.09 -12.09 8.86
N PRO A 226 -7.89 -12.16 9.94
CA PRO A 226 -9.01 -13.08 10.02
C PRO A 226 -10.01 -12.94 8.87
N VAL A 227 -10.33 -11.68 8.49
CA VAL A 227 -11.28 -11.39 7.40
C VAL A 227 -10.74 -11.87 6.06
N VAL A 228 -9.47 -11.58 5.76
CA VAL A 228 -8.83 -11.99 4.49
C VAL A 228 -8.79 -13.51 4.38
N ILE A 229 -8.45 -14.22 5.46
CA ILE A 229 -8.40 -15.70 5.49
C ILE A 229 -9.80 -16.30 5.35
N ALA A 230 -10.80 -15.76 6.03
CA ALA A 230 -12.18 -16.21 5.92
C ALA A 230 -12.68 -16.11 4.48
N VAL A 231 -12.44 -14.99 3.82
CA VAL A 231 -12.88 -14.76 2.44
C VAL A 231 -12.04 -15.55 1.42
N TRP A 232 -10.76 -15.76 1.69
CA TRP A 232 -9.95 -16.69 0.90
C TRP A 232 -10.54 -18.11 0.92
N PHE A 233 -10.87 -18.61 2.11
CA PHE A 233 -11.51 -19.93 2.26
C PHE A 233 -12.88 -19.96 1.60
N MET A 234 -13.72 -18.94 1.80
CA MET A 234 -15.02 -18.78 1.15
C MET A 234 -14.90 -18.92 -0.37
N SER A 235 -13.99 -18.14 -0.98
CA SER A 235 -13.79 -18.14 -2.43
C SER A 235 -13.28 -19.49 -2.95
N MET A 236 -12.46 -20.19 -2.17
CA MET A 236 -11.99 -21.54 -2.50
C MET A 236 -13.14 -22.56 -2.44
N LEU A 237 -13.96 -22.49 -1.39
CA LEU A 237 -15.11 -23.38 -1.18
C LEU A 237 -16.15 -23.17 -2.27
N GLU A 238 -16.55 -21.94 -2.53
CA GLU A 238 -17.50 -21.54 -3.58
C GLU A 238 -17.09 -22.13 -4.95
N LYS A 239 -15.84 -21.89 -5.36
CA LYS A 239 -15.30 -22.43 -6.63
C LYS A 239 -15.31 -23.96 -6.71
N LYS A 240 -15.13 -24.64 -5.58
CA LYS A 240 -15.21 -26.10 -5.54
C LYS A 240 -16.66 -26.57 -5.64
N LEU A 241 -17.57 -25.92 -4.95
CA LEU A 241 -18.99 -26.26 -4.97
C LEU A 241 -19.59 -26.09 -6.35
N HIS A 242 -19.33 -25.00 -7.07
CA HIS A 242 -19.76 -24.81 -8.46
C HIS A 242 -19.31 -25.91 -9.43
N LYS A 243 -18.26 -26.67 -9.08
CA LYS A 243 -17.80 -27.81 -9.93
C LYS A 243 -18.47 -29.13 -9.58
N ILE A 244 -19.07 -29.25 -8.40
CA ILE A 244 -19.61 -30.50 -7.86
C ILE A 244 -21.14 -30.47 -7.84
N VAL A 245 -21.73 -29.30 -7.57
CA VAL A 245 -23.17 -29.12 -7.45
C VAL A 245 -23.78 -29.07 -8.84
N PRO A 246 -24.87 -29.83 -9.11
CA PRO A 246 -25.58 -29.77 -10.40
C PRO A 246 -26.15 -28.38 -10.68
N GLU A 247 -26.08 -27.91 -11.92
CA GLU A 247 -26.50 -26.57 -12.35
C GLU A 247 -27.91 -26.18 -11.89
N ILE A 248 -28.85 -27.15 -11.86
CA ILE A 248 -30.26 -26.93 -11.48
C ILE A 248 -30.40 -26.39 -10.05
N ILE A 249 -29.53 -26.81 -9.14
CA ILE A 249 -29.60 -26.46 -7.71
C ILE A 249 -28.42 -25.57 -7.26
N ASP A 250 -27.47 -25.32 -8.14
CA ASP A 250 -26.23 -24.61 -7.84
C ASP A 250 -26.49 -23.20 -7.28
N LEU A 251 -27.46 -22.48 -7.86
CA LEU A 251 -27.84 -21.14 -7.44
C LEU A 251 -28.28 -21.06 -5.95
N PHE A 252 -28.79 -22.13 -5.38
CA PHE A 252 -29.27 -22.19 -4.01
C PHE A 252 -28.28 -22.89 -3.07
N VAL A 253 -27.76 -24.03 -3.50
CA VAL A 253 -26.91 -24.90 -2.64
C VAL A 253 -25.54 -24.30 -2.45
N THR A 254 -24.91 -23.82 -3.49
CA THR A 254 -23.54 -23.27 -3.40
C THR A 254 -23.45 -22.05 -2.47
N PRO A 255 -24.29 -20.99 -2.60
CA PRO A 255 -24.24 -19.88 -1.67
C PRO A 255 -24.58 -20.28 -0.23
N LEU A 256 -25.62 -21.10 -0.04
CA LEU A 256 -26.05 -21.56 1.28
C LEU A 256 -24.92 -22.30 2.01
N VAL A 257 -24.34 -23.30 1.36
CA VAL A 257 -23.25 -24.11 1.95
C VAL A 257 -22.00 -23.27 2.16
N THR A 258 -21.69 -22.39 1.21
CA THR A 258 -20.53 -21.49 1.30
C THR A 258 -20.63 -20.58 2.52
N VAL A 259 -21.78 -19.90 2.71
CA VAL A 259 -21.98 -19.00 3.86
C VAL A 259 -22.03 -19.77 5.17
N LEU A 260 -22.78 -20.87 5.22
CA LEU A 260 -22.92 -21.68 6.43
C LEU A 260 -21.58 -22.22 6.93
N VAL A 261 -20.84 -22.89 6.05
CA VAL A 261 -19.56 -23.51 6.41
C VAL A 261 -18.51 -22.44 6.71
N THR A 262 -18.38 -21.44 5.83
CA THR A 262 -17.40 -20.37 6.06
C THR A 262 -17.73 -19.55 7.30
N GLY A 263 -18.96 -19.13 7.49
CA GLY A 263 -19.38 -18.35 8.65
C GLY A 263 -19.13 -19.10 9.97
N TYR A 264 -19.51 -20.38 10.03
CA TYR A 264 -19.25 -21.19 11.21
C TYR A 264 -17.76 -21.38 11.51
N LEU A 265 -16.97 -21.74 10.48
CA LEU A 265 -15.51 -21.87 10.63
C LEU A 265 -14.84 -20.54 10.97
N THR A 266 -15.37 -19.44 10.45
CA THR A 266 -14.83 -18.10 10.74
C THR A 266 -14.97 -17.76 12.21
N LEU A 267 -16.15 -17.91 12.78
CA LEU A 267 -16.38 -17.57 14.20
C LEU A 267 -15.73 -18.56 15.15
N THR A 268 -15.58 -19.84 14.75
CA THR A 268 -15.08 -20.88 15.64
C THR A 268 -13.59 -21.18 15.51
N ILE A 269 -12.99 -21.01 14.34
CA ILE A 269 -11.59 -21.39 14.07
C ILE A 269 -10.79 -20.22 13.51
N PHE A 270 -11.17 -19.71 12.32
CA PHE A 270 -10.33 -18.74 11.62
C PHE A 270 -10.22 -17.42 12.39
N GLY A 271 -11.34 -16.92 12.92
CA GLY A 271 -11.36 -15.71 13.72
C GLY A 271 -10.41 -15.79 14.91
N PRO A 272 -10.62 -16.69 15.88
CA PRO A 272 -9.77 -16.79 17.06
C PRO A 272 -8.29 -17.05 16.73
N VAL A 273 -8.01 -18.01 15.84
CA VAL A 273 -6.63 -18.38 15.49
C VAL A 273 -5.89 -17.24 14.79
N PHE A 274 -6.52 -16.62 13.79
CA PHE A 274 -5.84 -15.58 13.02
C PHE A 274 -5.84 -14.20 13.70
N SER A 275 -6.77 -13.94 14.64
CA SER A 275 -6.65 -12.78 15.54
C SER A 275 -5.47 -12.94 16.49
N TRP A 276 -5.22 -14.15 17.00
CA TRP A 276 -4.02 -14.40 17.81
C TRP A 276 -2.73 -14.17 17.01
N VAL A 277 -2.67 -14.64 15.76
CA VAL A 277 -1.53 -14.38 14.85
C VAL A 277 -1.38 -12.88 14.59
N GLU A 278 -2.48 -12.18 14.28
CA GLU A 278 -2.49 -10.73 14.02
C GLU A 278 -2.00 -9.95 15.24
N ASN A 279 -2.49 -10.29 16.42
CA ASN A 279 -2.03 -9.68 17.68
C ASN A 279 -0.53 -9.88 17.89
N GLY A 280 0.01 -11.06 17.59
CA GLY A 280 1.46 -11.31 17.65
C GLY A 280 2.26 -10.43 16.68
N VAL A 281 1.77 -10.19 15.47
CA VAL A 281 2.39 -9.27 14.50
C VAL A 281 2.33 -7.83 15.02
N LEU A 282 1.19 -7.39 15.56
CA LEU A 282 1.02 -6.04 16.10
C LEU A 282 1.92 -5.81 17.32
N GLU A 283 1.99 -6.78 18.23
CA GLU A 283 2.89 -6.72 19.39
C GLU A 283 4.35 -6.67 18.96
N GLY A 284 4.74 -7.49 17.99
CA GLY A 284 6.09 -7.45 17.44
C GLY A 284 6.45 -6.11 16.79
N ALA A 285 5.52 -5.51 16.03
CA ALA A 285 5.70 -4.19 15.45
C ALA A 285 5.79 -3.10 16.52
N GLN A 286 4.91 -3.14 17.50
CA GLN A 286 4.89 -2.19 18.61
C GLN A 286 6.17 -2.32 19.47
N TRP A 287 6.60 -3.55 19.78
CA TRP A 287 7.87 -3.80 20.45
C TRP A 287 9.05 -3.24 19.65
N LEU A 288 9.08 -3.46 18.33
CA LEU A 288 10.14 -2.92 17.47
C LEU A 288 10.17 -1.39 17.52
N ILE A 289 9.02 -0.73 17.39
CA ILE A 289 8.93 0.74 17.39
C ILE A 289 9.38 1.32 18.75
N THR A 290 9.07 0.63 19.85
CA THR A 290 9.37 1.08 21.21
C THR A 290 10.74 0.64 21.71
N LEU A 291 11.60 0.08 20.86
CA LEU A 291 12.99 -0.23 21.26
C LEU A 291 13.70 0.99 21.84
N PRO A 292 14.55 0.79 22.87
CA PRO A 292 15.25 1.87 23.55
C PRO A 292 15.93 2.84 22.58
N PHE A 293 16.00 4.10 22.98
CA PHE A 293 16.61 5.20 22.20
C PHE A 293 15.98 5.48 20.84
N GLY A 294 14.78 4.93 20.54
CA GLY A 294 14.10 5.12 19.25
C GLY A 294 14.73 4.35 18.08
N ILE A 295 15.65 3.43 18.36
CA ILE A 295 16.41 2.69 17.32
C ILE A 295 15.45 1.92 16.40
N GLY A 296 14.43 1.29 16.95
CA GLY A 296 13.48 0.52 16.16
C GLY A 296 12.65 1.39 15.23
N ALA A 297 12.14 2.52 15.71
CA ALA A 297 11.43 3.50 14.88
C ALA A 297 12.34 4.04 13.76
N ALA A 298 13.60 4.37 14.08
CA ALA A 298 14.59 4.80 13.09
C ALA A 298 14.84 3.74 12.02
N LEU A 299 14.96 2.46 12.40
CA LEU A 299 15.12 1.35 11.47
C LEU A 299 13.90 1.26 10.55
N CYS A 300 12.69 1.34 11.09
CA CYS A 300 11.45 1.36 10.31
C CYS A 300 11.44 2.53 9.32
N GLY A 301 11.79 3.74 9.75
CA GLY A 301 11.88 4.93 8.89
C GLY A 301 12.93 4.78 7.78
N ALA A 302 14.08 4.17 8.07
CA ALA A 302 15.12 3.90 7.08
C ALA A 302 14.66 2.92 6.00
N VAL A 303 14.01 1.81 6.40
CA VAL A 303 13.63 0.73 5.46
C VAL A 303 12.30 0.97 4.77
N TYR A 304 11.53 1.97 5.17
CA TYR A 304 10.22 2.27 4.57
C TYR A 304 10.33 2.49 3.05
N ALA A 305 11.21 3.35 2.58
CA ALA A 305 11.39 3.61 1.15
C ALA A 305 11.83 2.36 0.35
N PRO A 306 12.78 1.52 0.79
CA PRO A 306 13.01 0.19 0.23
C PRO A 306 11.77 -0.69 0.12
N THR A 307 10.86 -0.68 1.11
CA THR A 307 9.61 -1.46 1.05
C THR A 307 8.62 -0.90 0.04
N VAL A 308 8.61 0.42 -0.18
CA VAL A 308 7.87 1.05 -1.29
C VAL A 308 8.39 0.54 -2.64
N VAL A 309 9.71 0.48 -2.79
CA VAL A 309 10.35 -0.07 -4.02
C VAL A 309 9.97 -1.52 -4.23
N ALA A 310 9.95 -2.31 -3.18
CA ALA A 310 9.54 -3.70 -3.21
C ALA A 310 8.02 -3.88 -3.47
N GLY A 311 7.22 -2.81 -3.36
CA GLY A 311 5.76 -2.82 -3.56
C GLY A 311 4.99 -3.46 -2.41
N VAL A 312 5.62 -3.60 -1.22
CA VAL A 312 4.99 -4.25 -0.06
C VAL A 312 4.38 -3.24 0.93
N HIS A 313 4.65 -1.95 0.75
CA HIS A 313 4.20 -0.87 1.65
C HIS A 313 2.67 -0.78 1.80
N HIS A 314 1.88 -1.25 0.84
CA HIS A 314 0.42 -1.28 0.96
C HIS A 314 -0.09 -2.19 2.10
N MET A 315 0.72 -3.15 2.56
CA MET A 315 0.37 -3.97 3.73
C MET A 315 0.37 -3.16 5.04
N TYR A 316 1.06 -2.02 5.07
CA TYR A 316 1.10 -1.19 6.28
C TYR A 316 -0.26 -0.62 6.66
N SER A 317 -1.19 -0.47 5.72
CA SER A 317 -2.58 -0.12 6.04
C SER A 317 -3.26 -1.15 6.95
N ALA A 318 -2.90 -2.43 6.84
CA ALA A 318 -3.37 -3.46 7.76
C ALA A 318 -2.74 -3.32 9.15
N LEU A 319 -1.43 -3.02 9.20
CA LEU A 319 -0.73 -2.74 10.45
C LEU A 319 -1.32 -1.52 11.16
N GLU A 320 -1.53 -0.42 10.44
CA GLU A 320 -2.10 0.82 10.96
C GLU A 320 -3.51 0.61 11.52
N ALA A 321 -4.38 -0.11 10.79
CA ALA A 321 -5.72 -0.46 11.24
C ALA A 321 -5.69 -1.28 12.53
N GLY A 322 -4.80 -2.28 12.60
CA GLY A 322 -4.62 -3.10 13.79
C GLY A 322 -4.08 -2.32 14.99
N LEU A 323 -3.12 -1.41 14.78
CA LEU A 323 -2.58 -0.55 15.85
C LEU A 323 -3.68 0.34 16.45
N ILE A 324 -4.50 0.98 15.63
CA ILE A 324 -5.64 1.78 16.10
C ILE A 324 -6.64 0.91 16.86
N SER A 325 -7.00 -0.25 16.31
CA SER A 325 -7.93 -1.17 16.97
C SER A 325 -7.45 -1.62 18.35
N LYS A 326 -6.14 -1.85 18.51
CA LYS A 326 -5.54 -2.38 19.74
C LYS A 326 -5.22 -1.32 20.79
N SER A 327 -4.69 -0.17 20.36
CA SER A 327 -4.13 0.85 21.25
C SER A 327 -4.81 2.22 21.14
N GLY A 328 -5.76 2.39 20.21
CA GLY A 328 -6.38 3.68 19.92
C GLY A 328 -5.49 4.65 19.14
N LEU A 329 -4.20 4.33 18.96
CA LEU A 329 -3.23 5.20 18.29
C LEU A 329 -2.43 4.43 17.22
N ASN A 330 -2.25 5.10 16.10
CA ASN A 330 -1.40 4.65 15.00
C ASN A 330 0.01 5.24 15.12
N THR A 331 0.90 4.54 15.78
CA THR A 331 2.31 4.94 15.93
C THR A 331 3.15 4.72 14.67
N TRP A 332 2.63 3.98 13.68
CA TRP A 332 3.28 3.75 12.39
C TRP A 332 3.18 4.95 11.46
N MET A 333 2.07 5.68 11.48
CA MET A 333 1.82 6.80 10.56
C MET A 333 2.87 7.92 10.65
N PRO A 334 3.29 8.40 11.83
CA PRO A 334 4.37 9.40 11.92
C PRO A 334 5.72 8.90 11.38
N ILE A 335 6.02 7.59 11.50
CA ILE A 335 7.22 6.97 10.91
C ILE A 335 7.12 7.00 9.37
N ALA A 336 5.96 6.61 8.82
CA ALA A 336 5.70 6.67 7.38
C ALA A 336 5.80 8.11 6.86
N THR A 337 5.29 9.09 7.63
CA THR A 337 5.44 10.52 7.31
C THR A 337 6.90 10.95 7.26
N ALA A 338 7.71 10.57 8.26
CA ALA A 338 9.14 10.88 8.27
C ALA A 338 9.84 10.36 7.00
N ALA A 339 9.54 9.12 6.58
CA ALA A 339 10.09 8.54 5.37
C ALA A 339 9.60 9.23 4.10
N ASN A 340 8.32 9.57 4.01
CA ASN A 340 7.71 10.25 2.86
C ASN A 340 8.28 11.66 2.69
N VAL A 341 8.33 12.43 3.77
CA VAL A 341 8.92 13.77 3.80
C VAL A 341 10.42 13.71 3.48
N GLY A 342 11.13 12.72 4.01
CA GLY A 342 12.54 12.50 3.71
C GLY A 342 12.80 12.28 2.21
N GLN A 343 12.01 11.43 1.55
CA GLN A 343 12.12 11.22 0.11
C GLN A 343 11.73 12.46 -0.70
N GLY A 344 10.71 13.18 -0.26
CA GLY A 344 10.29 14.46 -0.85
C GLY A 344 11.38 15.53 -0.77
N ALA A 345 11.98 15.71 0.40
CA ALA A 345 13.05 16.68 0.64
C ALA A 345 14.32 16.36 -0.15
N ALA A 346 14.67 15.08 -0.26
CA ALA A 346 15.79 14.63 -1.08
C ALA A 346 15.56 14.93 -2.58
N ALA A 347 14.34 14.71 -3.09
CA ALA A 347 13.96 15.06 -4.45
C ALA A 347 13.95 16.59 -4.69
N LEU A 348 13.50 17.38 -3.68
CA LEU A 348 13.52 18.84 -3.73
C LEU A 348 14.94 19.38 -3.82
N ALA A 349 15.84 18.88 -2.97
CA ALA A 349 17.26 19.28 -3.01
C ALA A 349 17.88 19.02 -4.38
N LEU A 350 17.63 17.87 -4.98
CA LEU A 350 18.04 17.54 -6.35
C LEU A 350 17.43 18.52 -7.34
N ALA A 351 16.14 18.81 -7.27
CA ALA A 351 15.43 19.69 -8.18
C ALA A 351 15.97 21.12 -8.16
N LEU A 352 16.36 21.62 -6.99
CA LEU A 352 16.92 22.98 -6.83
C LEU A 352 18.38 23.04 -7.28
N LYS A 353 19.14 21.96 -7.13
CA LYS A 353 20.58 21.92 -7.46
C LYS A 353 20.86 21.61 -8.94
N THR A 354 20.01 20.82 -9.58
CA THR A 354 20.21 20.39 -10.97
C THR A 354 20.08 21.55 -11.97
N LYS A 355 20.96 21.58 -12.95
CA LYS A 355 20.90 22.49 -14.12
C LYS A 355 20.03 21.91 -15.25
N ASN A 356 19.67 20.64 -15.19
CA ASN A 356 18.89 19.98 -16.23
C ASN A 356 17.40 20.29 -16.06
N SER A 357 16.84 21.08 -16.96
CA SER A 357 15.43 21.51 -16.94
C SER A 357 14.45 20.36 -16.96
N ARG A 358 14.75 19.24 -17.64
CA ARG A 358 13.88 18.05 -17.68
C ARG A 358 13.82 17.35 -16.34
N VAL A 359 14.96 17.22 -15.68
CA VAL A 359 15.05 16.63 -14.33
C VAL A 359 14.32 17.51 -13.32
N LYS A 360 14.52 18.83 -13.40
CA LYS A 360 13.85 19.81 -12.54
C LYS A 360 12.32 19.76 -12.70
N ALA A 361 11.83 19.71 -13.92
CA ALA A 361 10.40 19.63 -14.24
C ALA A 361 9.72 18.34 -13.73
N LEU A 362 10.48 17.25 -13.54
CA LEU A 362 9.99 16.02 -12.96
C LEU A 362 10.11 16.04 -11.42
N ALA A 363 11.23 16.50 -10.89
CA ALA A 363 11.56 16.39 -9.47
C ALA A 363 10.73 17.33 -8.58
N LEU A 364 10.41 18.55 -9.03
CA LEU A 364 9.60 19.49 -8.25
C LEU A 364 8.17 18.97 -7.95
N PRO A 365 7.37 18.55 -8.95
CA PRO A 365 6.03 17.99 -8.68
C PRO A 365 6.11 16.70 -7.88
N SER A 366 7.14 15.87 -8.11
CA SER A 366 7.33 14.61 -7.38
C SER A 366 7.64 14.86 -5.91
N SER A 367 8.43 15.89 -5.60
CA SER A 367 8.70 16.31 -4.22
C SER A 367 7.42 16.76 -3.52
N LEU A 368 6.63 17.62 -4.17
CA LEU A 368 5.35 18.07 -3.63
C LEU A 368 4.39 16.91 -3.37
N SER A 369 4.30 15.97 -4.32
CA SER A 369 3.49 14.75 -4.16
C SER A 369 3.91 13.95 -2.92
N ALA A 370 5.21 13.83 -2.66
CA ALA A 370 5.72 13.11 -1.48
C ALA A 370 5.36 13.83 -0.16
N PHE A 371 5.40 15.16 -0.12
CA PHE A 371 4.96 15.93 1.05
C PHE A 371 3.46 15.77 1.31
N LEU A 372 2.67 15.49 0.29
CA LEU A 372 1.24 15.19 0.41
C LEU A 372 0.95 13.68 0.65
N GLY A 373 1.97 12.88 0.92
CA GLY A 373 1.85 11.47 1.27
C GLY A 373 1.96 10.48 0.10
N ILE A 374 2.16 10.93 -1.13
CA ILE A 374 2.28 10.08 -2.32
C ILE A 374 3.74 10.06 -2.80
N THR A 375 4.52 9.09 -2.33
CA THR A 375 5.97 9.05 -2.50
C THR A 375 6.47 8.39 -3.78
N GLU A 376 5.66 7.61 -4.46
CA GLU A 376 6.07 6.85 -5.64
C GLU A 376 6.67 7.72 -6.76
N PRO A 377 6.14 8.93 -7.07
CA PRO A 377 6.76 9.78 -8.07
C PRO A 377 8.17 10.24 -7.66
N ALA A 378 8.39 10.55 -6.38
CA ALA A 378 9.70 10.96 -5.89
C ALA A 378 10.69 9.79 -5.89
N ILE A 379 10.28 8.63 -5.39
CA ILE A 379 11.12 7.43 -5.29
C ILE A 379 11.47 6.91 -6.68
N PHE A 380 10.46 6.56 -7.50
CA PHE A 380 10.68 5.90 -8.80
C PHE A 380 11.05 6.85 -9.92
N GLY A 381 10.54 8.10 -9.89
CA GLY A 381 10.79 9.09 -10.93
C GLY A 381 12.16 9.76 -10.78
N VAL A 382 12.63 9.91 -9.54
CA VAL A 382 13.80 10.74 -9.22
C VAL A 382 14.83 9.99 -8.40
N ASN A 383 14.51 9.64 -7.15
CA ASN A 383 15.51 9.31 -6.13
C ASN A 383 16.28 8.01 -6.43
N ILE A 384 15.59 6.93 -6.85
CA ILE A 384 16.24 5.67 -7.23
C ILE A 384 17.15 5.85 -8.43
N ARG A 385 16.76 6.69 -9.38
CA ARG A 385 17.56 6.90 -10.59
C ARG A 385 18.96 7.45 -10.27
N TYR A 386 19.07 8.30 -9.25
CA TYR A 386 20.33 8.91 -8.83
C TYR A 386 20.94 8.27 -7.57
N MET A 387 20.24 7.34 -6.92
CA MET A 387 20.60 6.60 -5.71
C MET A 387 21.00 7.46 -4.49
N LYS A 388 21.85 8.49 -4.66
CA LYS A 388 22.25 9.38 -3.57
C LYS A 388 21.08 10.08 -2.89
N PRO A 389 20.10 10.68 -3.61
CA PRO A 389 18.87 11.21 -3.00
C PRO A 389 18.02 10.13 -2.34
N PHE A 390 17.99 8.92 -2.89
CA PHE A 390 17.27 7.80 -2.28
C PHE A 390 17.81 7.46 -0.88
N VAL A 391 19.15 7.31 -0.78
CA VAL A 391 19.84 7.06 0.50
C VAL A 391 19.69 8.25 1.46
N ALA A 392 19.80 9.48 0.95
CA ALA A 392 19.57 10.69 1.75
C ALA A 392 18.17 10.70 2.36
N GLY A 393 17.14 10.36 1.58
CA GLY A 393 15.76 10.23 2.06
C GLY A 393 15.58 9.12 3.10
N MET A 394 16.28 7.99 2.96
CA MET A 394 16.28 6.92 3.97
C MET A 394 16.90 7.40 5.30
N ILE A 395 18.03 8.11 5.24
CA ILE A 395 18.71 8.63 6.45
C ILE A 395 17.82 9.68 7.14
N GLY A 396 17.25 10.62 6.40
CA GLY A 396 16.35 11.62 6.98
C GLY A 396 15.05 11.01 7.53
N GLY A 397 14.49 10.01 6.84
CA GLY A 397 13.36 9.22 7.35
C GLY A 397 13.69 8.51 8.67
N ALA A 398 14.90 7.94 8.78
CA ALA A 398 15.38 7.35 10.04
C ALA A 398 15.50 8.41 11.15
N CYS A 399 16.09 9.58 10.86
CA CYS A 399 16.26 10.65 11.86
C CYS A 399 14.91 11.22 12.31
N GLY A 400 13.95 11.43 11.40
CA GLY A 400 12.61 11.87 11.77
C GLY A 400 11.88 10.81 12.61
N ALA A 401 12.01 9.54 12.25
CA ALA A 401 11.40 8.44 13.00
C ALA A 401 12.03 8.22 14.39
N LEU A 402 13.28 8.64 14.64
CA LEU A 402 13.85 8.69 16.00
C LEU A 402 12.99 9.52 16.94
N ILE A 403 12.46 10.67 16.47
CA ILE A 403 11.58 11.53 17.27
C ILE A 403 10.32 10.76 17.65
N VAL A 404 9.75 10.00 16.72
CA VAL A 404 8.59 9.14 16.99
C VAL A 404 8.89 8.13 18.10
N GLY A 405 10.06 7.46 18.03
CA GLY A 405 10.49 6.51 19.05
C GLY A 405 10.74 7.14 20.43
N TRP A 406 11.11 8.42 20.48
CA TRP A 406 11.34 9.15 21.75
C TRP A 406 10.06 9.71 22.36
N THR A 407 9.14 10.18 21.53
CA THR A 407 7.93 10.86 21.99
C THR A 407 6.74 9.93 22.13
N GLY A 408 6.73 8.81 21.40
CA GLY A 408 5.59 7.90 21.35
C GLY A 408 4.39 8.44 20.58
N ILE A 409 4.61 9.52 19.78
CA ILE A 409 3.54 10.16 18.99
C ILE A 409 2.80 9.14 18.13
N GLY A 410 1.47 9.25 18.07
CA GLY A 410 0.59 8.47 17.22
C GLY A 410 -0.47 9.33 16.54
N ALA A 411 -1.14 8.76 15.57
CA ALA A 411 -2.26 9.37 14.88
C ALA A 411 -3.57 8.70 15.28
N THR A 412 -4.66 9.45 15.27
CA THR A 412 -6.03 8.96 15.59
C THR A 412 -6.71 8.24 14.43
N ALA A 413 -6.13 8.35 13.22
CA ALA A 413 -6.62 7.68 12.02
C ALA A 413 -5.45 7.09 11.20
N TYR A 414 -5.75 6.53 10.02
CA TYR A 414 -4.75 5.99 9.10
C TYR A 414 -5.12 6.27 7.63
N GLY A 415 -4.21 5.93 6.72
CA GLY A 415 -4.35 6.19 5.29
C GLY A 415 -3.96 7.60 4.85
N VAL A 416 -3.55 8.45 5.78
CA VAL A 416 -3.14 9.85 5.54
C VAL A 416 -1.73 10.05 6.12
N THR A 417 -0.81 10.59 5.33
CA THR A 417 0.57 10.85 5.74
C THR A 417 1.05 12.23 5.23
N GLY A 418 2.27 12.59 5.56
CA GLY A 418 2.84 13.87 5.14
C GLY A 418 2.16 15.06 5.79
N LEU A 419 1.98 16.15 5.05
CA LEU A 419 1.39 17.36 5.58
C LEU A 419 -0.07 17.21 6.02
N PHE A 420 -0.82 16.32 5.39
CA PHE A 420 -2.18 16.04 5.82
C PHE A 420 -2.25 15.29 7.16
N GLY A 421 -1.16 14.68 7.60
CA GLY A 421 -1.08 14.02 8.91
C GLY A 421 -1.27 14.96 10.10
N TYR A 422 -1.08 16.28 9.93
CA TYR A 422 -1.44 17.26 10.97
C TYR A 422 -2.91 17.18 11.39
N LEU A 423 -3.79 16.77 10.49
CA LEU A 423 -5.22 16.66 10.76
C LEU A 423 -5.56 15.50 11.70
N ILE A 424 -4.69 14.53 11.85
CA ILE A 424 -4.90 13.32 12.65
C ILE A 424 -3.83 13.14 13.75
N THR A 425 -3.09 14.20 14.06
CA THR A 425 -2.10 14.28 15.15
C THR A 425 -2.25 15.60 15.91
N THR A 426 -3.49 16.03 16.14
CA THR A 426 -3.81 17.35 16.72
C THR A 426 -3.22 17.54 18.11
N ASP A 427 -3.30 16.51 18.97
CA ASP A 427 -2.77 16.54 20.33
C ASP A 427 -1.24 16.65 20.39
N ASP A 428 -0.56 16.21 19.31
CA ASP A 428 0.91 16.11 19.24
C ASP A 428 1.51 16.97 18.12
N THR A 429 0.89 18.08 17.78
CA THR A 429 1.27 18.96 16.66
C THR A 429 2.74 19.40 16.71
N LEU A 430 3.28 19.71 17.89
CA LEU A 430 4.67 20.11 18.05
C LEU A 430 5.63 18.95 17.74
N GLN A 431 5.37 17.77 18.30
CA GLN A 431 6.15 16.55 18.07
C GLN A 431 6.09 16.17 16.59
N TYR A 432 4.91 16.25 15.97
CA TYR A 432 4.74 15.97 14.53
C TYR A 432 5.53 16.95 13.66
N THR A 433 5.54 18.24 14.04
CA THR A 433 6.35 19.26 13.37
C THR A 433 7.84 18.92 13.46
N LEU A 434 8.32 18.47 14.63
CA LEU A 434 9.71 18.04 14.80
C LEU A 434 10.06 16.82 13.91
N VAL A 435 9.18 15.84 13.83
CA VAL A 435 9.34 14.68 12.93
C VAL A 435 9.54 15.13 11.48
N ILE A 436 8.64 15.98 10.99
CA ILE A 436 8.71 16.53 9.63
C ILE A 436 9.96 17.37 9.43
N ALA A 437 10.26 18.30 10.35
CA ALA A 437 11.38 19.22 10.22
C ALA A 437 12.71 18.47 10.21
N VAL A 438 12.92 17.52 11.10
CA VAL A 438 14.15 16.72 11.17
C VAL A 438 14.30 15.86 9.91
N ALA A 439 13.24 15.14 9.49
CA ALA A 439 13.27 14.34 8.27
C ALA A 439 13.59 15.20 7.05
N PHE A 440 12.95 16.37 6.94
CA PHE A 440 13.16 17.30 5.83
C PHE A 440 14.60 17.84 5.80
N VAL A 441 15.07 18.45 6.89
CA VAL A 441 16.37 19.12 6.94
C VAL A 441 17.49 18.12 6.68
N VAL A 442 17.48 16.98 7.36
CA VAL A 442 18.52 15.94 7.21
C VAL A 442 18.56 15.42 5.77
N SER A 443 17.41 15.03 5.22
CA SER A 443 17.33 14.54 3.83
C SER A 443 17.76 15.57 2.81
N PHE A 444 17.29 16.81 2.99
CA PHE A 444 17.62 17.92 2.08
C PHE A 444 19.11 18.20 2.07
N VAL A 445 19.71 18.38 3.25
CA VAL A 445 21.15 18.70 3.38
C VAL A 445 22.01 17.56 2.81
N ILE A 446 21.74 16.31 3.18
CA ILE A 446 22.52 15.16 2.68
C ILE A 446 22.38 15.05 1.17
N SER A 447 21.14 15.14 0.64
CA SER A 447 20.91 15.08 -0.80
C SER A 447 21.59 16.24 -1.53
N TRP A 448 21.50 17.46 -0.97
CA TRP A 448 22.17 18.64 -1.52
C TRP A 448 23.68 18.46 -1.60
N VAL A 449 24.31 17.95 -0.56
CA VAL A 449 25.75 17.72 -0.53
C VAL A 449 26.17 16.62 -1.49
N LEU A 450 25.47 15.49 -1.46
CA LEU A 450 25.87 14.29 -2.21
C LEU A 450 25.50 14.33 -3.70
N TYR A 451 24.44 15.05 -4.09
CA TYR A 451 24.01 15.11 -5.49
C TYR A 451 24.92 16.03 -6.30
N HIS A 452 25.33 15.58 -7.46
CA HIS A 452 26.03 16.36 -8.48
C HIS A 452 25.46 15.97 -9.84
N ASP A 453 25.27 16.95 -10.72
CA ASP A 453 24.82 16.66 -12.08
C ASP A 453 25.81 15.72 -12.77
N GLU A 454 25.31 14.61 -13.29
CA GLU A 454 26.14 13.72 -14.12
C GLU A 454 26.45 14.45 -15.44
N LYS A 455 27.71 14.46 -15.80
CA LYS A 455 28.14 14.98 -17.13
C LYS A 455 27.39 14.18 -18.21
N THR A 456 26.71 14.88 -19.10
CA THR A 456 26.02 14.27 -20.25
C THR A 456 27.00 13.42 -21.07
N PRO A 457 26.58 12.32 -21.72
CA PRO A 457 27.48 11.48 -22.53
C PRO A 457 28.33 12.23 -23.54
N GLY A 458 27.83 13.37 -24.07
CA GLY A 458 28.57 14.27 -24.94
C GLY A 458 29.72 15.01 -24.27
N GLU A 459 29.61 15.38 -23.00
CA GLU A 459 30.68 16.06 -22.24
C GLU A 459 31.77 15.09 -21.77
N LYS A 460 31.44 13.80 -21.54
CA LYS A 460 32.43 12.74 -21.27
C LYS A 460 33.33 12.48 -22.49
N THR A 461 32.80 12.64 -23.70
CA THR A 461 33.56 12.43 -24.94
C THR A 461 34.46 13.62 -25.24
N ALA A 462 34.07 14.84 -24.91
CA ALA A 462 34.87 16.04 -25.08
C ALA A 462 36.05 16.12 -24.08
N ALA A 463 35.86 15.71 -22.84
CA ALA A 463 36.89 15.66 -21.80
C ALA A 463 37.93 14.52 -22.00
N ARG A 464 37.66 13.53 -22.86
CA ARG A 464 38.62 12.47 -23.26
C ARG A 464 39.46 12.85 -24.49
N LYS A 465 39.15 13.96 -25.15
CA LYS A 465 39.86 14.48 -26.33
C LYS A 465 40.76 15.69 -26.01
N GLN A 466 40.77 16.14 -24.77
CA GLN A 466 41.79 17.03 -24.18
C GLN A 466 42.75 16.23 -23.27
#